data_668e39db6842b4dbc5967ad26060a7f0
#
_entry.id   668e39db6842b4dbc5967ad26060a7f0
#
_cell.length_a   1.000
_cell.length_b   1.000
_cell.length_c   1.000
_cell.angle_alpha   90.00
_cell.angle_beta   90.00
_cell.angle_gamma   90.00
#
_symmetry.space_group_name_H-M   'P 1'
#
loop_
_entity.id
_entity.type
_entity.pdbx_description
1 polymer ?
#
loop_
_entity_poly.entity_id
_entity_poly.type
_entity_poly.pdbx_seq_one_letter_code
_entity_poly.pdbx_strand_id
1 'polypeptide(L)'
;MSFISYLINGISLGSVYAIIALGYTMVYGIAKMLNFAHGDVIMVGGFVTFTAMTSAGMHPLAAVLLSAVACTVLGVVIERIAYKPLRSASPLAVLITAIGVSYFLQNLALLIFGADTKTFQSVISFDGISLAGGQLKISGVTLVTIAACIIIVVGLTLFIRRTKAGQAMLAVSEDRGAAQLMGINVNGTIALTFAIGSALAAIAGVLLCSAYPSLNPYTGSMPGIKAFVAAVFGGIGSIPGAMLGGILLGIIEILAKAYISSQLADAIVFAVLIVVLLVKPTGIFGKKIQEKV
;
A
#
# COMPACT_ATOMS: atom_id res chain seq x y z
N MET A 1 -1.28 -18.95 -24.67
CA MET A 1 -0.16 -18.13 -24.15
C MET A 1 -0.64 -16.81 -23.55
N SER A 2 -1.58 -16.10 -24.17
CA SER A 2 -2.10 -14.82 -23.63
C SER A 2 -2.69 -14.90 -22.22
N PHE A 3 -3.43 -15.96 -21.87
CA PHE A 3 -4.01 -16.11 -20.53
C PHE A 3 -2.94 -16.18 -19.43
N ILE A 4 -1.86 -16.94 -19.65
CA ILE A 4 -0.74 -17.03 -18.68
C ILE A 4 -0.05 -15.68 -18.52
N SER A 5 0.13 -14.93 -19.62
CA SER A 5 0.68 -13.57 -19.55
C SER A 5 -0.21 -12.63 -18.74
N TYR A 6 -1.53 -12.69 -18.95
CA TYR A 6 -2.48 -11.88 -18.14
C TYR A 6 -2.45 -12.26 -16.68
N LEU A 7 -2.34 -13.57 -16.37
CA LEU A 7 -2.26 -14.04 -14.99
C LEU A 7 -0.98 -13.55 -14.30
N ILE A 8 0.18 -13.60 -14.97
CA ILE A 8 1.45 -13.10 -14.45
C ILE A 8 1.40 -11.59 -14.23
N ASN A 9 0.85 -10.83 -15.19
CA ASN A 9 0.67 -9.39 -15.04
C ASN A 9 -0.33 -9.06 -13.92
N GLY A 10 -1.38 -9.86 -13.76
CA GLY A 10 -2.33 -9.75 -12.65
C GLY A 10 -1.67 -9.99 -11.29
N ILE A 11 -0.81 -10.99 -11.17
CA ILE A 11 -0.01 -11.25 -9.95
C ILE A 11 0.96 -10.08 -9.71
N SER A 12 1.59 -9.54 -10.74
CA SER A 12 2.48 -8.39 -10.63
C SER A 12 1.75 -7.15 -10.08
N LEU A 13 0.65 -6.75 -10.72
CA LEU A 13 -0.18 -5.64 -10.27
C LEU A 13 -0.75 -5.89 -8.87
N GLY A 14 -1.22 -7.11 -8.64
CA GLY A 14 -1.73 -7.54 -7.35
C GLY A 14 -0.67 -7.53 -6.24
N SER A 15 0.59 -7.77 -6.58
CA SER A 15 1.71 -7.65 -5.63
C SER A 15 1.94 -6.20 -5.22
N VAL A 16 1.80 -5.23 -6.12
CA VAL A 16 1.81 -3.79 -5.77
C VAL A 16 0.66 -3.48 -4.81
N TYR A 17 -0.57 -3.89 -5.17
CA TYR A 17 -1.73 -3.69 -4.30
C TYR A 17 -1.57 -4.37 -2.94
N ALA A 18 -0.96 -5.54 -2.89
CA ALA A 18 -0.66 -6.24 -1.64
C ALA A 18 0.30 -5.44 -0.75
N ILE A 19 1.39 -4.89 -1.30
CA ILE A 19 2.33 -4.06 -0.53
C ILE A 19 1.64 -2.82 0.04
N ILE A 20 0.81 -2.15 -0.75
CA ILE A 20 0.04 -0.99 -0.29
C ILE A 20 -0.99 -1.41 0.78
N ALA A 21 -1.72 -2.51 0.54
CA ALA A 21 -2.72 -3.05 1.44
C ALA A 21 -2.14 -3.48 2.80
N LEU A 22 -0.87 -3.93 2.82
CA LEU A 22 -0.15 -4.19 4.08
C LEU A 22 -0.01 -2.91 4.92
N GLY A 23 0.30 -1.77 4.31
CA GLY A 23 0.34 -0.49 5.01
C GLY A 23 -1.01 -0.12 5.62
N TYR A 24 -2.11 -0.23 4.87
CA TYR A 24 -3.47 -0.03 5.38
C TYR A 24 -3.81 -1.00 6.52
N THR A 25 -3.54 -2.28 6.31
CA THR A 25 -3.84 -3.35 7.27
C THR A 25 -3.08 -3.15 8.59
N MET A 26 -1.82 -2.71 8.54
CA MET A 26 -1.06 -2.40 9.74
C MET A 26 -1.64 -1.20 10.48
N VAL A 27 -1.84 -0.08 9.79
CA VAL A 27 -2.35 1.14 10.42
C VAL A 27 -3.73 0.90 11.02
N TYR A 28 -4.67 0.33 10.26
CA TYR A 28 -5.99 0.05 10.79
C TYR A 28 -5.99 -1.04 11.86
N GLY A 29 -5.23 -2.11 11.65
CA GLY A 29 -5.14 -3.22 12.61
C GLY A 29 -4.67 -2.76 14.00
N ILE A 30 -3.72 -1.83 14.06
CA ILE A 30 -3.07 -1.39 15.30
C ILE A 30 -3.66 -0.07 15.81
N ALA A 31 -3.77 0.94 14.95
CA ALA A 31 -4.28 2.25 15.34
C ALA A 31 -5.81 2.35 15.30
N LYS A 32 -6.51 1.38 14.69
CA LYS A 32 -7.97 1.39 14.46
C LYS A 32 -8.46 2.67 13.78
N MET A 33 -7.65 3.24 12.90
CA MET A 33 -7.90 4.47 12.17
C MET A 33 -7.69 4.25 10.68
N LEU A 34 -8.59 4.74 9.85
CA LEU A 34 -8.45 4.71 8.40
C LEU A 34 -7.54 5.87 7.95
N ASN A 35 -6.55 5.56 7.12
CA ASN A 35 -5.61 6.54 6.58
C ASN A 35 -5.78 6.67 5.06
N PHE A 36 -6.73 7.47 4.58
CA PHE A 36 -6.89 7.69 3.13
C PHE A 36 -5.74 8.47 2.48
N ALA A 37 -4.97 9.23 3.27
CA ALA A 37 -3.75 9.89 2.77
C ALA A 37 -2.63 8.89 2.40
N HIS A 38 -2.79 7.59 2.70
CA HIS A 38 -1.80 6.56 2.37
C HIS A 38 -1.55 6.44 0.86
N GLY A 39 -2.59 6.64 0.03
CA GLY A 39 -2.45 6.73 -1.42
C GLY A 39 -1.53 7.87 -1.85
N ASP A 40 -1.61 9.02 -1.20
CA ASP A 40 -0.79 10.18 -1.54
C ASP A 40 0.67 10.03 -1.07
N VAL A 41 0.92 9.20 -0.04
CA VAL A 41 2.29 8.80 0.31
C VAL A 41 2.94 7.99 -0.82
N ILE A 42 2.17 7.18 -1.56
CA ILE A 42 2.63 6.47 -2.78
C ILE A 42 3.12 7.48 -3.81
N MET A 43 2.32 8.50 -4.08
CA MET A 43 2.64 9.61 -4.99
C MET A 43 3.91 10.35 -4.56
N VAL A 44 4.01 10.72 -3.27
CA VAL A 44 5.21 11.39 -2.72
C VAL A 44 6.44 10.50 -2.90
N GLY A 45 6.33 9.19 -2.64
CA GLY A 45 7.40 8.23 -2.88
C GLY A 45 7.89 8.23 -4.33
N GLY A 46 6.96 8.26 -5.29
CA GLY A 46 7.26 8.40 -6.70
C GLY A 46 7.99 9.70 -7.03
N PHE A 47 7.50 10.85 -6.55
CA PHE A 47 8.13 12.15 -6.81
C PHE A 47 9.51 12.29 -6.17
N VAL A 48 9.72 11.82 -4.94
CA VAL A 48 11.04 11.83 -4.30
C VAL A 48 12.04 11.00 -5.10
N THR A 49 11.65 9.79 -5.53
CA THR A 49 12.51 8.96 -6.38
C THR A 49 12.78 9.61 -7.73
N PHE A 50 11.75 10.14 -8.39
CA PHE A 50 11.88 10.85 -9.66
C PHE A 50 12.86 12.02 -9.55
N THR A 51 12.70 12.87 -8.55
CA THR A 51 13.56 14.05 -8.35
C THR A 51 15.00 13.64 -8.01
N ALA A 52 15.17 12.61 -7.16
CA ALA A 52 16.51 12.11 -6.82
C ALA A 52 17.26 11.55 -8.04
N MET A 53 16.55 10.85 -8.93
CA MET A 53 17.16 10.29 -10.14
C MET A 53 17.41 11.37 -11.23
N THR A 54 16.43 12.25 -11.48
CA THR A 54 16.50 13.19 -12.59
C THR A 54 17.29 14.47 -12.25
N SER A 55 17.10 15.03 -11.05
CA SER A 55 17.72 16.30 -10.67
C SER A 55 19.06 16.11 -9.95
N ALA A 56 19.18 15.07 -9.10
CA ALA A 56 20.40 14.80 -8.36
C ALA A 56 21.28 13.72 -8.99
N GLY A 57 20.85 13.07 -10.09
CA GLY A 57 21.61 12.01 -10.77
C GLY A 57 21.92 10.80 -9.88
N MET A 58 21.11 10.55 -8.85
CA MET A 58 21.36 9.49 -7.88
C MET A 58 21.16 8.10 -8.50
N HIS A 59 21.95 7.15 -8.03
CA HIS A 59 21.76 5.75 -8.38
C HIS A 59 20.35 5.28 -7.98
N PRO A 60 19.63 4.49 -8.81
CA PRO A 60 18.23 4.09 -8.57
C PRO A 60 17.97 3.51 -7.19
N LEU A 61 18.84 2.62 -6.69
CA LEU A 61 18.69 2.04 -5.35
C LEU A 61 18.79 3.09 -4.23
N ALA A 62 19.70 4.06 -4.37
CA ALA A 62 19.84 5.15 -3.40
C ALA A 62 18.60 6.06 -3.43
N ALA A 63 18.04 6.34 -4.59
CA ALA A 63 16.81 7.10 -4.75
C ALA A 63 15.61 6.41 -4.08
N VAL A 64 15.49 5.08 -4.23
CA VAL A 64 14.45 4.28 -3.53
C VAL A 64 14.61 4.35 -2.01
N LEU A 65 15.83 4.20 -1.50
CA LEU A 65 16.09 4.31 -0.06
C LEU A 65 15.77 5.71 0.47
N LEU A 66 16.17 6.75 -0.26
CA LEU A 66 15.83 8.13 0.10
C LEU A 66 14.32 8.34 0.13
N SER A 67 13.60 7.83 -0.86
CA SER A 67 12.14 7.86 -0.91
C SER A 67 11.52 7.15 0.28
N ALA A 68 11.99 5.95 0.63
CA ALA A 68 11.49 5.21 1.79
C ALA A 68 11.71 5.98 3.09
N VAL A 69 12.88 6.62 3.27
CA VAL A 69 13.18 7.45 4.44
C VAL A 69 12.29 8.70 4.47
N ALA A 70 12.18 9.43 3.35
CA ALA A 70 11.34 10.62 3.26
C ALA A 70 9.87 10.32 3.57
N CYS A 71 9.33 9.24 3.00
CA CYS A 71 7.95 8.81 3.27
C CYS A 71 7.75 8.29 4.69
N THR A 72 8.77 7.65 5.29
CA THR A 72 8.75 7.27 6.71
C THR A 72 8.61 8.50 7.60
N VAL A 73 9.42 9.53 7.36
CA VAL A 73 9.33 10.81 8.08
C VAL A 73 7.97 11.46 7.87
N LEU A 74 7.50 11.52 6.63
CA LEU A 74 6.16 12.05 6.29
C LEU A 74 5.06 11.30 7.03
N GLY A 75 5.11 9.97 7.08
CA GLY A 75 4.13 9.15 7.80
C GLY A 75 4.08 9.44 9.30
N VAL A 76 5.25 9.63 9.94
CA VAL A 76 5.34 10.04 11.35
C VAL A 76 4.79 11.46 11.55
N VAL A 77 5.07 12.38 10.64
CA VAL A 77 4.55 13.75 10.68
C VAL A 77 3.03 13.75 10.56
N ILE A 78 2.48 13.03 9.60
CA ILE A 78 1.03 12.87 9.40
C ILE A 78 0.40 12.27 10.67
N GLU A 79 0.99 11.23 11.23
CA GLU A 79 0.49 10.63 12.47
C GLU A 79 0.47 11.65 13.62
N ARG A 80 1.56 12.35 13.85
CA ARG A 80 1.70 13.27 14.99
C ARG A 80 0.81 14.49 14.88
N ILE A 81 0.67 15.06 13.69
CA ILE A 81 -0.05 16.32 13.48
C ILE A 81 -1.54 16.06 13.25
N ALA A 82 -1.90 15.10 12.39
CA ALA A 82 -3.26 14.89 11.96
C ALA A 82 -4.01 13.82 12.76
N TYR A 83 -3.36 12.68 13.07
CA TYR A 83 -4.06 11.53 13.67
C TYR A 83 -3.95 11.45 15.18
N LYS A 84 -2.81 11.79 15.77
CA LYS A 84 -2.62 11.72 17.22
C LYS A 84 -3.63 12.55 18.00
N PRO A 85 -3.96 13.80 17.60
CA PRO A 85 -4.97 14.61 18.31
C PRO A 85 -6.38 14.02 18.23
N LEU A 86 -6.67 13.21 17.21
CA LEU A 86 -8.00 12.67 16.92
C LEU A 86 -8.23 11.25 17.43
N ARG A 87 -7.33 10.70 18.24
CA ARG A 87 -7.44 9.31 18.73
C ARG A 87 -8.63 9.03 19.62
N SER A 88 -9.18 10.07 20.28
CA SER A 88 -10.40 10.03 21.07
C SER A 88 -11.61 10.64 20.37
N ALA A 89 -11.43 11.12 19.13
CA ALA A 89 -12.51 11.72 18.35
C ALA A 89 -13.39 10.65 17.68
N SER A 90 -14.52 11.09 17.13
CA SER A 90 -15.40 10.20 16.38
C SER A 90 -14.71 9.64 15.12
N PRO A 91 -15.06 8.43 14.67
CA PRO A 91 -14.53 7.86 13.43
C PRO A 91 -14.73 8.77 12.21
N LEU A 92 -15.83 9.54 12.19
CA LEU A 92 -16.13 10.50 11.12
C LEU A 92 -15.11 11.65 11.09
N ALA A 93 -14.71 12.19 12.27
CA ALA A 93 -13.71 13.24 12.34
C ALA A 93 -12.34 12.76 11.82
N VAL A 94 -11.96 11.52 12.14
CA VAL A 94 -10.74 10.89 11.62
C VAL A 94 -10.81 10.74 10.10
N LEU A 95 -11.95 10.30 9.58
CA LEU A 95 -12.18 10.11 8.14
C LEU A 95 -12.05 11.44 7.38
N ILE A 96 -12.73 12.50 7.85
CA ILE A 96 -12.68 13.84 7.22
C ILE A 96 -11.26 14.38 7.25
N THR A 97 -10.54 14.21 8.37
CA THR A 97 -9.14 14.64 8.47
C THR A 97 -8.25 13.86 7.51
N ALA A 98 -8.46 12.55 7.36
CA ALA A 98 -7.72 11.74 6.40
C ALA A 98 -7.88 12.25 4.95
N ILE A 99 -9.13 12.58 4.57
CA ILE A 99 -9.43 13.20 3.27
C ILE A 99 -8.78 14.58 3.14
N GLY A 100 -8.84 15.39 4.20
CA GLY A 100 -8.19 16.72 4.21
C GLY A 100 -6.67 16.63 4.02
N VAL A 101 -6.00 15.68 4.69
CA VAL A 101 -4.56 15.44 4.51
C VAL A 101 -4.25 14.97 3.08
N SER A 102 -5.10 14.10 2.51
CA SER A 102 -4.98 13.62 1.14
C SER A 102 -5.00 14.81 0.15
N TYR A 103 -6.04 15.64 0.19
CA TYR A 103 -6.13 16.82 -0.67
C TYR A 103 -5.00 17.82 -0.42
N PHE A 104 -4.56 17.99 0.82
CA PHE A 104 -3.42 18.85 1.13
C PHE A 104 -2.15 18.36 0.43
N LEU A 105 -1.83 17.06 0.50
CA LEU A 105 -0.65 16.48 -0.16
C LEU A 105 -0.74 16.57 -1.69
N GLN A 106 -1.91 16.33 -2.28
CA GLN A 106 -2.13 16.46 -3.72
C GLN A 106 -1.91 17.91 -4.19
N ASN A 107 -2.51 18.89 -3.51
CA ASN A 107 -2.35 20.30 -3.87
C ASN A 107 -0.91 20.77 -3.62
N LEU A 108 -0.25 20.31 -2.57
CA LEU A 108 1.16 20.61 -2.35
C LEU A 108 2.03 20.05 -3.48
N ALA A 109 1.75 18.83 -3.94
CA ALA A 109 2.45 18.24 -5.08
C ALA A 109 2.19 19.02 -6.39
N LEU A 110 0.95 19.48 -6.62
CA LEU A 110 0.60 20.36 -7.74
C LEU A 110 1.41 21.66 -7.74
N LEU A 111 1.58 22.27 -6.57
CA LEU A 111 2.35 23.52 -6.44
C LEU A 111 3.86 23.31 -6.67
N ILE A 112 4.40 22.18 -6.21
CA ILE A 112 5.84 21.91 -6.29
C ILE A 112 6.23 21.33 -7.67
N PHE A 113 5.46 20.39 -8.19
CA PHE A 113 5.82 19.63 -9.40
C PHE A 113 5.02 20.00 -10.64
N GLY A 114 3.95 20.80 -10.48
CA GLY A 114 3.00 21.14 -11.55
C GLY A 114 1.97 20.03 -11.82
N ALA A 115 1.04 20.32 -12.73
CA ALA A 115 -0.04 19.39 -13.10
C ALA A 115 0.36 18.37 -14.18
N ASP A 116 1.48 18.61 -14.86
CA ASP A 116 1.92 17.80 -15.99
C ASP A 116 2.36 16.40 -15.54
N THR A 117 1.95 15.41 -16.30
CA THR A 117 2.43 14.04 -16.10
C THR A 117 3.90 13.93 -16.46
N LYS A 118 4.71 13.48 -15.51
CA LYS A 118 6.14 13.22 -15.71
C LYS A 118 6.36 11.78 -16.15
N THR A 119 7.27 11.57 -17.09
CA THR A 119 7.69 10.23 -17.48
C THR A 119 8.66 9.68 -16.44
N PHE A 120 8.25 8.65 -15.72
CA PHE A 120 9.08 8.01 -14.69
C PHE A 120 10.07 7.04 -15.33
N GLN A 121 11.35 7.22 -15.07
CA GLN A 121 12.37 6.27 -15.48
C GLN A 121 12.37 5.08 -14.52
N SER A 122 12.21 3.86 -15.06
CA SER A 122 12.23 2.65 -14.22
C SER A 122 13.53 2.53 -13.44
N VAL A 123 13.41 2.21 -12.15
CA VAL A 123 14.57 1.90 -11.29
C VAL A 123 15.17 0.53 -11.58
N ILE A 124 14.47 -0.29 -12.37
CA ILE A 124 14.83 -1.66 -12.71
C ILE A 124 15.28 -1.68 -14.17
N SER A 125 16.57 -1.90 -14.42
CA SER A 125 17.19 -1.95 -15.75
C SER A 125 17.26 -3.35 -16.33
N PHE A 126 16.80 -4.37 -15.61
CA PHE A 126 16.83 -5.75 -16.07
C PHE A 126 15.68 -6.04 -17.04
N ASP A 127 16.01 -6.56 -18.24
CA ASP A 127 15.03 -6.78 -19.32
C ASP A 127 14.02 -7.91 -19.05
N GLY A 128 14.25 -8.72 -18.02
CA GLY A 128 13.38 -9.82 -17.65
C GLY A 128 13.78 -11.15 -18.30
N ILE A 129 12.84 -12.11 -18.29
CA ILE A 129 13.06 -13.49 -18.76
C ILE A 129 12.09 -13.79 -19.90
N SER A 130 12.62 -14.33 -20.99
CA SER A 130 11.80 -14.88 -22.07
C SER A 130 11.78 -16.41 -22.00
N LEU A 131 10.57 -16.96 -21.85
CA LEU A 131 10.31 -18.41 -21.75
C LEU A 131 9.62 -18.92 -23.02
N ALA A 132 9.62 -20.24 -23.21
CA ALA A 132 8.94 -20.92 -24.32
C ALA A 132 9.32 -20.36 -25.70
N GLY A 133 10.63 -20.21 -25.97
CA GLY A 133 11.10 -19.73 -27.28
C GLY A 133 10.72 -18.27 -27.59
N GLY A 134 10.55 -17.42 -26.57
CA GLY A 134 10.19 -15.99 -26.74
C GLY A 134 8.69 -15.70 -26.75
N GLN A 135 7.83 -16.71 -26.64
CA GLN A 135 6.37 -16.54 -26.65
C GLN A 135 5.82 -15.97 -25.33
N LEU A 136 6.54 -16.13 -24.21
CA LEU A 136 6.19 -15.59 -22.92
C LEU A 136 7.34 -14.72 -22.41
N LYS A 137 7.13 -13.39 -22.44
CA LYS A 137 8.07 -12.42 -21.88
C LYS A 137 7.58 -11.94 -20.53
N ILE A 138 8.38 -12.12 -19.49
CA ILE A 138 8.13 -11.62 -18.13
C ILE A 138 9.10 -10.47 -17.91
N SER A 139 8.60 -9.25 -17.71
CA SER A 139 9.45 -8.08 -17.52
C SER A 139 10.24 -8.17 -16.20
N GLY A 140 11.41 -7.53 -16.17
CA GLY A 140 12.22 -7.44 -14.96
C GLY A 140 11.47 -6.76 -13.82
N VAL A 141 10.65 -5.76 -14.12
CA VAL A 141 9.79 -5.08 -13.15
C VAL A 141 8.80 -6.07 -12.49
N THR A 142 8.17 -6.93 -13.29
CA THR A 142 7.25 -7.97 -12.79
C THR A 142 7.94 -8.91 -11.81
N LEU A 143 9.12 -9.41 -12.16
CA LEU A 143 9.89 -10.33 -11.30
C LEU A 143 10.30 -9.66 -9.99
N VAL A 144 10.84 -8.45 -10.06
CA VAL A 144 11.26 -7.69 -8.88
C VAL A 144 10.06 -7.34 -7.99
N THR A 145 8.92 -6.98 -8.59
CA THR A 145 7.70 -6.64 -7.83
C THR A 145 7.18 -7.84 -7.04
N ILE A 146 7.10 -9.01 -7.68
CA ILE A 146 6.64 -10.25 -7.02
C ILE A 146 7.64 -10.65 -5.92
N ALA A 147 8.94 -10.61 -6.20
CA ALA A 147 9.97 -10.93 -5.23
C ALA A 147 9.95 -9.96 -4.04
N ALA A 148 9.82 -8.65 -4.29
CA ALA A 148 9.71 -7.63 -3.26
C ALA A 148 8.46 -7.87 -2.39
N CYS A 149 7.32 -8.18 -2.99
CA CYS A 149 6.09 -8.50 -2.25
C CYS A 149 6.32 -9.68 -1.29
N ILE A 150 6.89 -10.77 -1.76
CA ILE A 150 7.17 -11.96 -0.93
C ILE A 150 8.12 -11.61 0.21
N ILE A 151 9.23 -10.92 -0.09
CA ILE A 151 10.23 -10.52 0.90
C ILE A 151 9.61 -9.62 1.97
N ILE A 152 8.80 -8.63 1.56
CA ILE A 152 8.12 -7.70 2.46
C ILE A 152 7.13 -8.45 3.36
N VAL A 153 6.30 -9.32 2.80
CA VAL A 153 5.30 -10.09 3.58
C VAL A 153 5.97 -11.00 4.60
N VAL A 154 7.00 -11.73 4.19
CA VAL A 154 7.75 -12.61 5.09
C VAL A 154 8.49 -11.77 6.14
N GLY A 155 9.21 -10.74 5.74
CA GLY A 155 9.95 -9.85 6.64
C GLY A 155 9.03 -9.18 7.65
N LEU A 156 7.87 -8.65 7.22
CA LEU A 156 6.89 -8.01 8.09
C LEU A 156 6.26 -9.02 9.06
N THR A 157 5.93 -10.22 8.59
CA THR A 157 5.40 -11.29 9.44
C THR A 157 6.41 -11.70 10.51
N LEU A 158 7.68 -11.87 10.15
CA LEU A 158 8.75 -12.19 11.08
C LEU A 158 9.00 -11.03 12.07
N PHE A 159 9.00 -9.78 11.57
CA PHE A 159 9.15 -8.59 12.40
C PHE A 159 8.06 -8.54 13.48
N ILE A 160 6.78 -8.69 13.09
CA ILE A 160 5.66 -8.62 14.04
C ILE A 160 5.69 -9.77 15.04
N ARG A 161 6.05 -10.99 14.60
CA ARG A 161 6.01 -12.16 15.49
C ARG A 161 7.26 -12.33 16.36
N ARG A 162 8.43 -11.83 15.92
CA ARG A 162 9.72 -12.14 16.54
C ARG A 162 10.36 -10.94 17.24
N THR A 163 9.93 -9.70 16.99
CA THR A 163 10.54 -8.52 17.61
C THR A 163 9.71 -7.96 18.75
N LYS A 164 10.36 -7.31 19.73
CA LYS A 164 9.68 -6.62 20.82
C LYS A 164 8.73 -5.52 20.30
N ALA A 165 9.15 -4.79 19.28
CA ALA A 165 8.31 -3.76 18.65
C ALA A 165 7.07 -4.36 17.97
N GLY A 166 7.21 -5.47 17.27
CA GLY A 166 6.08 -6.18 16.65
C GLY A 166 5.12 -6.74 17.69
N GLN A 167 5.61 -7.32 18.79
CA GLN A 167 4.77 -7.79 19.90
C GLN A 167 4.06 -6.63 20.60
N ALA A 168 4.72 -5.48 20.76
CA ALA A 168 4.07 -4.26 21.25
C ALA A 168 2.94 -3.80 20.33
N MET A 169 3.12 -3.90 19.01
CA MET A 169 2.06 -3.61 18.03
C MET A 169 0.86 -4.55 18.21
N LEU A 170 1.10 -5.85 18.39
CA LEU A 170 0.02 -6.82 18.65
C LEU A 170 -0.72 -6.50 19.96
N ALA A 171 0.00 -6.24 21.04
CA ALA A 171 -0.60 -5.88 22.33
C ALA A 171 -1.47 -4.61 22.21
N VAL A 172 -0.96 -3.56 21.54
CA VAL A 172 -1.72 -2.32 21.31
C VAL A 172 -2.95 -2.55 20.42
N SER A 173 -2.90 -3.50 19.51
CA SER A 173 -4.02 -3.84 18.61
C SER A 173 -5.18 -4.52 19.36
N GLU A 174 -4.87 -5.28 20.42
CA GLU A 174 -5.86 -5.98 21.25
C GLU A 174 -6.48 -5.05 22.29
N ASP A 175 -5.65 -4.37 23.11
CA ASP A 175 -6.10 -3.42 24.12
C ASP A 175 -5.03 -2.36 24.41
N ARG A 176 -5.33 -1.09 24.10
CA ARG A 176 -4.42 0.03 24.31
C ARG A 176 -4.20 0.34 25.81
N GLY A 177 -5.25 0.20 26.60
CA GLY A 177 -5.21 0.47 28.03
C GLY A 177 -4.37 -0.57 28.77
N ALA A 178 -4.64 -1.84 28.53
CA ALA A 178 -3.85 -2.94 29.07
C ALA A 178 -2.38 -2.87 28.61
N ALA A 179 -2.10 -2.58 27.35
CA ALA A 179 -0.76 -2.40 26.84
C ALA A 179 -0.01 -1.27 27.56
N GLN A 180 -0.69 -0.14 27.84
CA GLN A 180 -0.10 0.98 28.56
C GLN A 180 0.22 0.61 30.01
N LEU A 181 -0.66 -0.12 30.69
CA LEU A 181 -0.45 -0.62 32.06
C LEU A 181 0.75 -1.57 32.13
N MET A 182 1.01 -2.32 31.06
CA MET A 182 2.20 -3.20 30.95
C MET A 182 3.48 -2.45 30.55
N GLY A 183 3.46 -1.11 30.52
CA GLY A 183 4.63 -0.26 30.21
C GLY A 183 4.92 -0.08 28.72
N ILE A 184 4.00 -0.48 27.81
CA ILE A 184 4.18 -0.29 26.37
C ILE A 184 3.89 1.16 26.01
N ASN A 185 4.81 1.80 25.30
CA ASN A 185 4.60 3.14 24.75
C ASN A 185 3.65 3.08 23.54
N VAL A 186 2.34 3.19 23.81
CA VAL A 186 1.27 3.15 22.79
C VAL A 186 1.48 4.21 21.70
N ASN A 187 1.91 5.43 22.08
CA ASN A 187 2.15 6.52 21.13
C ASN A 187 3.30 6.20 20.15
N GLY A 188 4.41 5.70 20.69
CA GLY A 188 5.56 5.29 19.91
C GLY A 188 5.24 4.11 19.00
N THR A 189 4.44 3.15 19.47
CA THR A 189 4.02 1.98 18.71
C THR A 189 3.14 2.37 17.52
N ILE A 190 2.18 3.28 17.70
CA ILE A 190 1.32 3.75 16.61
C ILE A 190 2.16 4.56 15.60
N ALA A 191 3.03 5.48 16.07
CA ALA A 191 3.92 6.23 15.18
C ALA A 191 4.83 5.32 14.33
N LEU A 192 5.38 4.25 14.96
CA LEU A 192 6.17 3.25 14.23
C LEU A 192 5.34 2.50 13.19
N THR A 193 4.07 2.24 13.46
CA THR A 193 3.16 1.60 12.50
C THR A 193 2.95 2.49 11.26
N PHE A 194 2.72 3.79 11.45
CA PHE A 194 2.63 4.76 10.36
C PHE A 194 3.96 4.87 9.59
N ALA A 195 5.09 4.86 10.29
CA ALA A 195 6.42 4.89 9.69
C ALA A 195 6.63 3.70 8.74
N ILE A 196 6.37 2.48 9.20
CA ILE A 196 6.51 1.26 8.39
C ILE A 196 5.51 1.28 7.23
N GLY A 197 4.25 1.59 7.47
CA GLY A 197 3.23 1.68 6.43
C GLY A 197 3.64 2.65 5.32
N SER A 198 4.15 3.83 5.68
CA SER A 198 4.59 4.85 4.72
C SER A 198 5.86 4.46 3.96
N ALA A 199 6.79 3.73 4.59
CA ALA A 199 7.93 3.15 3.89
C ALA A 199 7.48 2.14 2.82
N LEU A 200 6.50 1.29 3.15
CA LEU A 200 5.92 0.33 2.21
C LEU A 200 5.19 1.03 1.06
N ALA A 201 4.46 2.13 1.35
CA ALA A 201 3.82 2.94 0.33
C ALA A 201 4.83 3.55 -0.66
N ALA A 202 5.99 4.03 -0.18
CA ALA A 202 7.05 4.54 -1.03
C ALA A 202 7.58 3.45 -1.97
N ILE A 203 7.90 2.27 -1.44
CA ILE A 203 8.39 1.14 -2.24
C ILE A 203 7.34 0.73 -3.30
N ALA A 204 6.08 0.61 -2.89
CA ALA A 204 4.99 0.29 -3.80
C ALA A 204 4.81 1.36 -4.90
N GLY A 205 4.95 2.64 -4.55
CA GLY A 205 4.89 3.77 -5.49
C GLY A 205 5.97 3.69 -6.55
N VAL A 206 7.20 3.39 -6.15
CA VAL A 206 8.33 3.21 -7.08
C VAL A 206 8.11 2.02 -8.01
N LEU A 207 7.64 0.88 -7.48
CA LEU A 207 7.33 -0.31 -8.27
C LEU A 207 6.17 -0.05 -9.24
N LEU A 208 5.13 0.66 -8.78
CA LEU A 208 3.99 1.05 -9.62
C LEU A 208 4.44 1.95 -10.77
N CYS A 209 5.19 3.02 -10.49
CA CYS A 209 5.70 3.95 -11.50
C CYS A 209 6.74 3.28 -12.44
N SER A 210 7.48 2.27 -11.97
CA SER A 210 8.36 1.48 -12.81
C SER A 210 7.60 0.56 -13.77
N ALA A 211 6.42 0.06 -13.37
CA ALA A 211 5.55 -0.75 -14.21
C ALA A 211 4.71 0.11 -15.17
N TYR A 212 4.27 1.27 -14.70
CA TYR A 212 3.46 2.24 -15.44
C TYR A 212 4.17 3.59 -15.39
N PRO A 213 4.97 3.96 -16.42
CA PRO A 213 5.90 5.08 -16.37
C PRO A 213 5.20 6.45 -16.49
N SER A 214 4.19 6.67 -15.66
CA SER A 214 3.47 7.92 -15.56
C SER A 214 3.37 8.36 -14.11
N LEU A 215 3.81 9.58 -13.81
CA LEU A 215 3.79 10.16 -12.48
C LEU A 215 3.15 11.55 -12.52
N ASN A 216 2.07 11.72 -11.77
CA ASN A 216 1.37 12.98 -11.60
C ASN A 216 0.87 13.10 -10.14
N PRO A 217 0.38 14.28 -9.71
CA PRO A 217 -0.08 14.48 -8.34
C PRO A 217 -1.24 13.58 -7.87
N TYR A 218 -1.89 12.88 -8.78
CA TYR A 218 -3.01 11.96 -8.48
C TYR A 218 -2.64 10.49 -8.64
N THR A 219 -1.38 10.17 -8.97
CA THR A 219 -0.93 8.78 -9.27
C THR A 219 -1.24 7.79 -8.15
N GLY A 220 -1.25 8.24 -6.89
CA GLY A 220 -1.52 7.37 -5.75
C GLY A 220 -3.00 7.17 -5.40
N SER A 221 -3.91 8.01 -5.93
CA SER A 221 -5.32 8.04 -5.50
C SER A 221 -6.04 6.72 -5.80
N MET A 222 -6.14 6.33 -7.07
CA MET A 222 -6.83 5.08 -7.46
C MET A 222 -6.14 3.82 -6.94
N PRO A 223 -4.81 3.65 -7.07
CA PRO A 223 -4.12 2.53 -6.46
C PRO A 223 -4.30 2.46 -4.94
N GLY A 224 -4.32 3.60 -4.26
CA GLY A 224 -4.60 3.69 -2.83
C GLY A 224 -5.98 3.15 -2.47
N ILE A 225 -7.04 3.61 -3.17
CA ILE A 225 -8.41 3.13 -2.93
C ILE A 225 -8.51 1.62 -3.24
N LYS A 226 -7.96 1.15 -4.36
CA LYS A 226 -7.97 -0.28 -4.72
C LYS A 226 -7.23 -1.14 -3.70
N ALA A 227 -6.10 -0.67 -3.19
CA ALA A 227 -5.36 -1.38 -2.15
C ALA A 227 -6.12 -1.40 -0.80
N PHE A 228 -6.85 -0.34 -0.47
CA PHE A 228 -7.78 -0.36 0.66
C PHE A 228 -8.87 -1.42 0.45
N VAL A 229 -9.46 -1.47 -0.74
CA VAL A 229 -10.41 -2.53 -1.14
C VAL A 229 -9.78 -3.91 -0.96
N ALA A 230 -8.53 -4.09 -1.40
CA ALA A 230 -7.78 -5.34 -1.25
C ALA A 230 -7.57 -5.73 0.22
N ALA A 231 -7.27 -4.75 1.09
CA ALA A 231 -7.13 -4.98 2.52
C ALA A 231 -8.46 -5.41 3.16
N VAL A 232 -9.58 -4.77 2.78
CA VAL A 232 -10.94 -5.12 3.24
C VAL A 232 -11.32 -6.51 2.75
N PHE A 233 -11.14 -6.76 1.45
CA PHE A 233 -11.41 -8.05 0.80
C PHE A 233 -10.65 -9.19 1.46
N GLY A 234 -9.37 -8.98 1.74
CA GLY A 234 -8.52 -9.96 2.41
C GLY A 234 -8.84 -10.15 3.89
N GLY A 235 -9.41 -9.15 4.53
CA GLY A 235 -9.68 -9.08 5.98
C GLY A 235 -8.69 -8.15 6.68
N ILE A 236 -9.16 -6.94 6.99
CA ILE A 236 -8.33 -5.88 7.60
C ILE A 236 -7.74 -6.39 8.94
N GLY A 237 -6.45 -6.16 9.13
CA GLY A 237 -5.69 -6.60 10.32
C GLY A 237 -4.97 -7.94 10.10
N SER A 238 -5.20 -8.63 8.98
CA SER A 238 -4.51 -9.88 8.63
C SER A 238 -3.48 -9.64 7.53
N ILE A 239 -2.18 -9.79 7.82
CA ILE A 239 -1.09 -9.66 6.84
C ILE A 239 -1.26 -10.64 5.67
N PRO A 240 -1.48 -11.96 5.92
CA PRO A 240 -1.74 -12.90 4.84
C PRO A 240 -3.01 -12.55 4.06
N GLY A 241 -4.03 -12.04 4.75
CA GLY A 241 -5.28 -11.59 4.14
C GLY A 241 -5.05 -10.44 3.16
N ALA A 242 -4.34 -9.39 3.57
CA ALA A 242 -4.02 -8.26 2.72
C ALA A 242 -3.20 -8.66 1.48
N MET A 243 -2.24 -9.58 1.65
CA MET A 243 -1.47 -10.12 0.53
C MET A 243 -2.36 -10.83 -0.48
N LEU A 244 -3.16 -11.79 -0.03
CA LEU A 244 -4.03 -12.57 -0.91
C LEU A 244 -5.13 -11.70 -1.53
N GLY A 245 -5.68 -10.76 -0.76
CA GLY A 245 -6.64 -9.78 -1.26
C GLY A 245 -6.06 -8.92 -2.37
N GLY A 246 -4.82 -8.42 -2.19
CA GLY A 246 -4.12 -7.66 -3.21
C GLY A 246 -3.88 -8.46 -4.49
N ILE A 247 -3.34 -9.67 -4.36
CA ILE A 247 -3.06 -10.54 -5.52
C ILE A 247 -4.34 -10.88 -6.27
N LEU A 248 -5.40 -11.31 -5.58
CA LEU A 248 -6.67 -11.64 -6.20
C LEU A 248 -7.27 -10.45 -6.93
N LEU A 249 -7.22 -9.27 -6.31
CA LEU A 249 -7.77 -8.05 -6.89
C LEU A 249 -7.01 -7.62 -8.15
N GLY A 250 -5.67 -7.73 -8.15
CA GLY A 250 -4.85 -7.47 -9.34
C GLY A 250 -5.14 -8.47 -10.48
N ILE A 251 -5.34 -9.74 -10.17
CA ILE A 251 -5.74 -10.75 -11.16
C ILE A 251 -7.11 -10.42 -11.75
N ILE A 252 -8.11 -10.11 -10.91
CA ILE A 252 -9.45 -9.73 -11.34
C ILE A 252 -9.39 -8.51 -12.25
N GLU A 253 -8.63 -7.48 -11.88
CA GLU A 253 -8.51 -6.27 -12.67
C GLU A 253 -7.89 -6.51 -14.04
N ILE A 254 -6.79 -7.27 -14.12
CA ILE A 254 -6.13 -7.56 -15.40
C ILE A 254 -7.00 -8.45 -16.28
N LEU A 255 -7.69 -9.45 -15.72
CA LEU A 255 -8.61 -10.29 -16.48
C LEU A 255 -9.83 -9.49 -16.97
N ALA A 256 -10.37 -8.60 -16.15
CA ALA A 256 -11.45 -7.70 -16.54
C ALA A 256 -11.03 -6.78 -17.70
N LYS A 257 -9.82 -6.20 -17.63
CA LYS A 257 -9.25 -5.38 -18.72
C LYS A 257 -9.05 -6.17 -20.01
N ALA A 258 -8.63 -7.44 -19.90
CA ALA A 258 -8.29 -8.27 -21.06
C ALA A 258 -9.52 -8.87 -21.76
N TYR A 259 -10.55 -9.27 -21.01
CA TYR A 259 -11.67 -10.05 -21.54
C TYR A 259 -13.00 -9.28 -21.59
N ILE A 260 -13.16 -8.21 -20.79
CA ILE A 260 -14.41 -7.48 -20.71
C ILE A 260 -14.25 -6.07 -21.24
N SER A 261 -13.63 -5.16 -20.46
CA SER A 261 -13.37 -3.78 -20.87
C SER A 261 -12.40 -3.12 -19.92
N SER A 262 -11.44 -2.36 -20.46
CA SER A 262 -10.55 -1.54 -19.64
C SER A 262 -11.28 -0.45 -18.85
N GLN A 263 -12.39 0.08 -19.41
CA GLN A 263 -13.20 1.12 -18.76
C GLN A 263 -14.04 0.57 -17.60
N LEU A 264 -14.50 -0.69 -17.71
CA LEU A 264 -15.32 -1.33 -16.69
C LEU A 264 -14.50 -2.07 -15.62
N ALA A 265 -13.17 -2.20 -15.79
CA ALA A 265 -12.33 -2.97 -14.89
C ALA A 265 -12.43 -2.49 -13.44
N ASP A 266 -12.44 -1.16 -13.23
CA ASP A 266 -12.57 -0.58 -11.90
C ASP A 266 -13.94 -0.86 -11.29
N ALA A 267 -15.00 -0.74 -12.06
CA ALA A 267 -16.35 -1.07 -11.61
C ALA A 267 -16.47 -2.54 -11.22
N ILE A 268 -15.86 -3.45 -11.97
CA ILE A 268 -15.82 -4.89 -11.66
C ILE A 268 -15.09 -5.15 -10.34
N VAL A 269 -13.93 -4.51 -10.14
CA VAL A 269 -13.15 -4.61 -8.89
C VAL A 269 -13.98 -4.20 -7.68
N PHE A 270 -14.68 -3.05 -7.76
CA PHE A 270 -15.54 -2.58 -6.68
C PHE A 270 -16.80 -3.44 -6.50
N ALA A 271 -17.39 -3.93 -7.58
CA ALA A 271 -18.52 -4.85 -7.52
C ALA A 271 -18.16 -6.16 -6.81
N VAL A 272 -16.98 -6.73 -7.11
CA VAL A 272 -16.48 -7.93 -6.41
C VAL A 272 -16.31 -7.66 -4.92
N LEU A 273 -15.79 -6.49 -4.52
CA LEU A 273 -15.73 -6.12 -3.11
C LEU A 273 -17.12 -6.14 -2.46
N ILE A 274 -18.10 -5.49 -3.08
CA ILE A 274 -19.46 -5.40 -2.54
C ILE A 274 -20.03 -6.82 -2.35
N VAL A 275 -19.90 -7.68 -3.34
CA VAL A 275 -20.36 -9.07 -3.26
C VAL A 275 -19.68 -9.82 -2.11
N VAL A 276 -18.37 -9.68 -1.98
CA VAL A 276 -17.63 -10.35 -0.89
C VAL A 276 -18.06 -9.84 0.48
N LEU A 277 -18.25 -8.53 0.65
CA LEU A 277 -18.70 -7.97 1.92
C LEU A 277 -20.14 -8.36 2.28
N LEU A 278 -21.02 -8.53 1.28
CA LEU A 278 -22.38 -9.05 1.51
C LEU A 278 -22.38 -10.50 1.99
N VAL A 279 -21.46 -11.32 1.45
CA VAL A 279 -21.36 -12.75 1.82
C VAL A 279 -20.52 -12.94 3.09
N LYS A 280 -19.42 -12.20 3.23
CA LYS A 280 -18.48 -12.30 4.33
C LYS A 280 -17.98 -10.92 4.79
N PRO A 281 -18.72 -10.23 5.66
CA PRO A 281 -18.43 -8.84 6.03
C PRO A 281 -17.07 -8.64 6.73
N THR A 282 -16.47 -9.72 7.26
CA THR A 282 -15.12 -9.67 7.86
C THR A 282 -14.00 -9.80 6.84
N GLY A 283 -14.29 -9.99 5.55
CA GLY A 283 -13.32 -10.35 4.52
C GLY A 283 -12.94 -11.83 4.57
N ILE A 284 -12.12 -12.31 3.61
CA ILE A 284 -11.81 -13.74 3.44
C ILE A 284 -11.09 -14.33 4.67
N PHE A 285 -10.15 -13.60 5.25
CA PHE A 285 -9.32 -14.03 6.39
C PHE A 285 -9.56 -13.19 7.67
N GLY A 286 -10.60 -12.38 7.70
CA GLY A 286 -10.95 -11.59 8.87
C GLY A 286 -11.42 -12.46 10.04
N LYS A 287 -10.99 -12.12 11.25
CA LYS A 287 -11.48 -12.73 12.48
C LYS A 287 -12.78 -12.06 12.90
N LYS A 288 -13.76 -12.85 13.36
CA LYS A 288 -14.94 -12.29 14.02
C LYS A 288 -14.47 -11.63 15.32
N ILE A 289 -14.72 -10.32 15.46
CA ILE A 289 -14.52 -9.63 16.72
C ILE A 289 -15.64 -10.10 17.64
N GLN A 290 -15.30 -10.87 18.66
CA GLN A 290 -16.23 -11.13 19.75
C GLN A 290 -16.22 -9.87 20.62
N GLU A 291 -17.33 -9.15 20.65
CA GLU A 291 -17.54 -8.11 21.68
C GLU A 291 -17.46 -8.82 23.04
N LYS A 292 -16.44 -8.49 23.81
CA LYS A 292 -16.41 -8.87 25.22
C LYS A 292 -17.46 -8.01 25.92
N VAL A 293 -18.55 -8.62 26.30
CA VAL A 293 -19.59 -8.04 27.16
C VAL A 293 -19.00 -7.81 28.55
#